data_c9655ee5abc6ba6140df57d6ebadaca0
#
_entry.id   c9655ee5abc6ba6140df57d6ebadaca0
#
_cell.length_a   1.000
_cell.length_b   1.000
_cell.length_c   1.000
_cell.angle_alpha   90.00
_cell.angle_beta   90.00
_cell.angle_gamma   90.00
#
_symmetry.space_group_name_H-M   'P 1'
#
loop_
_entity.id
_entity.type
_entity.pdbx_description
1 polymer ?
#
loop_
_entity_poly.entity_id
_entity_poly.type
_entity_poly.pdbx_seq_one_letter_code
_entity_poly.pdbx_strand_id
1 'polypeptide(L)'
;MEVTVQRIAAEIKEAVDGGLQLAIVVGGGNFWRGAAASARGMDRATADYVGMLATVMNALAMEGALSHIGVNCTVMSAIEMKNVAEPFIRRKAEHQLDKGTVIIFAAGTGSPFFSTDTTAALRASVHPRRRPPPHARVARRFGNDPARPPATCAAW
;
A
#
# COMPACT_ATOMS: atom_id res chain seq x y z
N MET A 1 -12.45 10.67 5.67
CA MET A 1 -11.32 10.07 4.90
C MET A 1 -10.10 10.97 4.91
N GLU A 2 -10.24 12.23 4.56
CA GLU A 2 -9.13 13.20 4.48
C GLU A 2 -8.32 13.32 5.78
N VAL A 3 -8.97 13.52 6.93
CA VAL A 3 -8.31 13.62 8.24
C VAL A 3 -7.47 12.36 8.57
N THR A 4 -7.95 11.17 8.21
CA THR A 4 -7.22 9.92 8.44
C THR A 4 -5.99 9.81 7.56
N VAL A 5 -6.10 10.20 6.29
CA VAL A 5 -4.98 10.19 5.34
C VAL A 5 -3.89 11.16 5.78
N GLN A 6 -4.28 12.38 6.18
CA GLN A 6 -3.33 13.40 6.66
C GLN A 6 -2.58 12.95 7.92
N ARG A 7 -3.29 12.35 8.90
CA ARG A 7 -2.67 11.82 10.13
C ARG A 7 -1.62 10.75 9.80
N ILE A 8 -1.96 9.82 8.92
CA ILE A 8 -1.04 8.74 8.55
C ILE A 8 0.12 9.27 7.71
N ALA A 9 -0.11 10.25 6.84
CA ALA A 9 0.96 10.91 6.12
C ALA A 9 1.97 11.58 7.07
N ALA A 10 1.51 12.18 8.16
CA ALA A 10 2.37 12.74 9.19
C ALA A 10 3.21 11.66 9.92
N GLU A 11 2.59 10.52 10.29
CA GLU A 11 3.30 9.38 10.89
C GLU A 11 4.37 8.80 9.95
N ILE A 12 4.05 8.71 8.64
CA ILE A 12 4.99 8.26 7.61
C ILE A 12 6.16 9.24 7.48
N LYS A 13 5.86 10.55 7.47
CA LYS A 13 6.91 11.57 7.40
C LYS A 13 7.87 11.45 8.57
N GLU A 14 7.38 11.32 9.79
CA GLU A 14 8.21 11.14 10.99
C GLU A 14 9.14 9.92 10.85
N ALA A 15 8.62 8.80 10.32
CA ALA A 15 9.41 7.60 10.09
C ALA A 15 10.50 7.81 9.02
N VAL A 16 10.19 8.51 7.93
CA VAL A 16 11.14 8.82 6.85
C VAL A 16 12.20 9.81 7.32
N ASP A 17 11.82 10.84 8.04
CA ASP A 17 12.74 11.82 8.63
C ASP A 17 13.69 11.15 9.66
N GLY A 18 13.24 10.06 10.30
CA GLY A 18 14.05 9.18 11.13
C GLY A 18 14.98 8.23 10.36
N GLY A 19 15.05 8.34 9.02
CA GLY A 19 15.96 7.56 8.17
C GLY A 19 15.43 6.18 7.76
N LEU A 20 14.14 5.90 7.94
CA LEU A 20 13.54 4.63 7.51
C LEU A 20 13.29 4.61 6.00
N GLN A 21 13.70 3.52 5.35
CA GLN A 21 13.19 3.19 4.02
C GLN A 21 11.80 2.55 4.16
N LEU A 22 10.80 3.12 3.50
CA LEU A 22 9.41 2.72 3.70
C LEU A 22 8.74 2.29 2.40
N ALA A 23 8.11 1.12 2.43
CA ALA A 23 7.16 0.68 1.42
C ALA A 23 5.81 0.39 2.08
N ILE A 24 4.74 0.86 1.45
CA ILE A 24 3.39 0.81 1.99
C ILE A 24 2.52 -0.02 1.05
N VAL A 25 1.73 -0.93 1.61
CA VAL A 25 0.68 -1.63 0.87
C VAL A 25 -0.68 -1.11 1.32
N VAL A 26 -1.45 -0.60 0.37
CA VAL A 26 -2.72 0.07 0.65
C VAL A 26 -3.89 -0.85 0.36
N GLY A 27 -4.84 -0.95 1.31
CA GLY A 27 -6.11 -1.66 1.12
C GLY A 27 -7.21 -0.77 0.53
N GLY A 28 -8.28 -1.40 0.02
CA GLY A 28 -9.45 -0.72 -0.57
C GLY A 28 -10.75 -0.91 0.22
N GLY A 29 -10.69 -1.57 1.39
CA GLY A 29 -11.86 -2.01 2.13
C GLY A 29 -12.77 -0.91 2.72
N ASN A 30 -12.31 0.33 2.72
CA ASN A 30 -13.11 1.52 3.06
C ASN A 30 -14.10 1.92 1.95
N PHE A 31 -13.78 1.61 0.69
CA PHE A 31 -14.64 1.84 -0.46
C PHE A 31 -15.39 0.59 -0.88
N TRP A 32 -14.72 -0.56 -0.90
CA TRP A 32 -15.27 -1.78 -1.48
C TRP A 32 -14.75 -3.04 -0.80
N ARG A 33 -15.67 -3.97 -0.53
CA ARG A 33 -15.36 -5.30 0.00
C ARG A 33 -15.85 -6.36 -0.97
N GLY A 34 -14.94 -6.97 -1.73
CA GLY A 34 -15.24 -7.95 -2.77
C GLY A 34 -16.06 -9.15 -2.25
N ALA A 35 -15.71 -9.68 -1.08
CA ALA A 35 -16.45 -10.78 -0.47
C ALA A 35 -17.92 -10.43 -0.18
N ALA A 36 -18.22 -9.22 0.28
CA ALA A 36 -19.60 -8.79 0.53
C ALA A 36 -20.37 -8.55 -0.77
N ALA A 37 -19.73 -8.09 -1.84
CA ALA A 37 -20.34 -7.91 -3.14
C ALA A 37 -20.62 -9.26 -3.81
N SER A 38 -19.70 -10.22 -3.71
CA SER A 38 -19.88 -11.58 -4.21
C SER A 38 -21.02 -12.30 -3.49
N ALA A 39 -21.18 -12.12 -2.18
CA ALA A 39 -22.31 -12.67 -1.43
C ALA A 39 -23.68 -12.14 -1.90
N ARG A 40 -23.71 -10.98 -2.60
CA ARG A 40 -24.89 -10.37 -3.20
C ARG A 40 -25.07 -10.72 -4.68
N GLY A 41 -24.33 -11.69 -5.21
CA GLY A 41 -24.46 -12.21 -6.57
C GLY A 41 -23.52 -11.63 -7.62
N MET A 42 -22.59 -10.75 -7.24
CA MET A 42 -21.56 -10.30 -8.16
C MET A 42 -20.52 -11.41 -8.37
N ASP A 43 -20.03 -11.56 -9.59
CA ASP A 43 -18.88 -12.44 -9.87
C ASP A 43 -17.71 -12.07 -8.98
N ARG A 44 -17.10 -13.08 -8.36
CA ARG A 44 -16.05 -12.88 -7.37
C ARG A 44 -14.82 -12.20 -7.95
N ALA A 45 -14.39 -12.59 -9.14
CA ALA A 45 -13.22 -11.98 -9.77
C ALA A 45 -13.47 -10.50 -10.09
N THR A 46 -14.65 -10.19 -10.63
CA THR A 46 -15.07 -8.80 -10.89
C THR A 46 -15.10 -7.98 -9.59
N ALA A 47 -15.69 -8.54 -8.54
CA ALA A 47 -15.76 -7.87 -7.23
C ALA A 47 -14.37 -7.58 -6.64
N ASP A 48 -13.41 -8.50 -6.83
CA ASP A 48 -12.04 -8.33 -6.40
C ASP A 48 -11.28 -7.28 -7.24
N TYR A 49 -11.51 -7.21 -8.57
CA TYR A 49 -10.97 -6.14 -9.41
C TYR A 49 -11.47 -4.75 -8.98
N VAL A 50 -12.74 -4.60 -8.66
CA VAL A 50 -13.27 -3.34 -8.10
C VAL A 50 -12.55 -2.99 -6.80
N GLY A 51 -12.31 -3.98 -5.93
CA GLY A 51 -11.53 -3.80 -4.71
C GLY A 51 -10.07 -3.37 -4.99
N MET A 52 -9.44 -3.94 -6.01
CA MET A 52 -8.09 -3.55 -6.42
C MET A 52 -8.05 -2.10 -6.92
N LEU A 53 -9.02 -1.66 -7.71
CA LEU A 53 -9.14 -0.26 -8.14
C LEU A 53 -9.37 0.68 -6.95
N ALA A 54 -10.14 0.26 -5.96
CA ALA A 54 -10.32 1.03 -4.71
C ALA A 54 -9.00 1.21 -3.96
N THR A 55 -8.06 0.24 -4.01
CA THR A 55 -6.72 0.43 -3.45
C THR A 55 -5.93 1.50 -4.20
N VAL A 56 -6.10 1.61 -5.52
CA VAL A 56 -5.44 2.65 -6.32
C VAL A 56 -5.92 4.04 -5.91
N MET A 57 -7.22 4.21 -5.72
CA MET A 57 -7.78 5.48 -5.23
C MET A 57 -7.15 5.88 -3.89
N ASN A 58 -7.05 4.96 -2.94
CA ASN A 58 -6.41 5.22 -1.65
C ASN A 58 -4.91 5.52 -1.79
N ALA A 59 -4.22 4.83 -2.69
CA ALA A 59 -2.79 5.05 -2.94
C ALA A 59 -2.51 6.45 -3.49
N LEU A 60 -3.30 6.90 -4.45
CA LEU A 60 -3.20 8.26 -5.02
C LEU A 60 -3.53 9.34 -3.99
N ALA A 61 -4.56 9.12 -3.15
CA ALA A 61 -4.88 10.04 -2.07
C ALA A 61 -3.73 10.14 -1.05
N MET A 62 -3.07 9.02 -0.75
CA MET A 62 -1.89 8.99 0.13
C MET A 62 -0.68 9.67 -0.52
N GLU A 63 -0.43 9.42 -1.80
CA GLU A 63 0.64 10.10 -2.56
C GLU A 63 0.45 11.62 -2.53
N GLY A 64 -0.77 12.10 -2.80
CA GLY A 64 -1.09 13.53 -2.73
C GLY A 64 -0.83 14.12 -1.33
N ALA A 65 -1.23 13.43 -0.27
CA ALA A 65 -1.02 13.87 1.10
C ALA A 65 0.47 13.90 1.48
N LEU A 66 1.24 12.88 1.10
CA LEU A 66 2.68 12.80 1.35
C LEU A 66 3.44 13.88 0.58
N SER A 67 3.12 14.07 -0.70
CA SER A 67 3.72 15.12 -1.54
C SER A 67 3.44 16.51 -0.98
N HIS A 68 2.23 16.75 -0.47
CA HIS A 68 1.85 18.02 0.15
C HIS A 68 2.72 18.38 1.36
N ILE A 69 3.16 17.39 2.13
CA ILE A 69 4.04 17.59 3.31
C ILE A 69 5.54 17.39 2.98
N GLY A 70 5.90 17.34 1.71
CA GLY A 70 7.29 17.29 1.23
C GLY A 70 7.95 15.92 1.32
N VAL A 71 7.19 14.83 1.39
CA VAL A 71 7.72 13.46 1.34
C VAL A 71 7.78 12.99 -0.11
N ASN A 72 8.97 12.58 -0.56
CA ASN A 72 9.12 11.99 -1.89
C ASN A 72 8.52 10.58 -1.92
N CYS A 73 7.51 10.36 -2.76
CA CYS A 73 6.80 9.09 -2.85
C CYS A 73 6.38 8.77 -4.29
N THR A 74 6.09 7.50 -4.55
CA THR A 74 5.66 7.00 -5.86
C THR A 74 4.66 5.86 -5.69
N VAL A 75 3.53 5.93 -6.40
CA VAL A 75 2.57 4.83 -6.49
C VAL A 75 3.01 3.84 -7.56
N MET A 76 3.09 2.57 -7.20
CA MET A 76 3.34 1.46 -8.13
C MET A 76 2.17 0.49 -8.12
N SER A 77 1.56 0.29 -9.28
CA SER A 77 0.38 -0.56 -9.45
C SER A 77 0.74 -1.94 -10.02
N ALA A 78 0.09 -2.98 -9.48
CA ALA A 78 0.18 -4.34 -10.02
C ALA A 78 -0.70 -4.54 -11.27
N ILE A 79 -1.69 -3.66 -11.49
CA ILE A 79 -2.46 -3.56 -12.73
C ILE A 79 -1.88 -2.42 -13.56
N GLU A 80 -1.66 -2.66 -14.84
CA GLU A 80 -1.10 -1.64 -15.73
C GLU A 80 -2.08 -0.49 -15.95
N MET A 81 -1.67 0.72 -15.54
CA MET A 81 -2.42 1.96 -15.69
C MET A 81 -1.49 3.16 -15.81
N LYS A 82 -0.68 3.16 -16.85
CA LYS A 82 0.47 4.07 -17.06
C LYS A 82 0.16 5.56 -16.90
N ASN A 83 -1.08 5.98 -17.15
CA ASN A 83 -1.49 7.38 -17.03
C ASN A 83 -1.77 7.80 -15.57
N VAL A 84 -1.81 6.86 -14.62
CA VAL A 84 -2.26 7.09 -13.26
C VAL A 84 -1.20 6.69 -12.24
N ALA A 85 -0.52 5.56 -12.46
CA ALA A 85 0.49 5.02 -11.56
C ALA A 85 1.57 4.28 -12.34
N GLU A 86 2.77 4.19 -11.78
CA GLU A 86 3.84 3.42 -12.38
C GLU A 86 3.55 1.91 -12.31
N PRO A 87 3.90 1.13 -13.35
CA PRO A 87 3.81 -0.31 -13.26
C PRO A 87 4.81 -0.82 -12.22
N PHE A 88 4.37 -1.80 -11.41
CA PHE A 88 5.27 -2.44 -10.46
C PHE A 88 6.36 -3.24 -11.18
N ILE A 89 7.58 -2.78 -11.06
CA ILE A 89 8.79 -3.48 -11.48
C ILE A 89 9.72 -3.57 -10.28
N ARG A 90 10.04 -4.78 -9.83
CA ARG A 90 10.83 -5.03 -8.63
C ARG A 90 12.10 -4.17 -8.54
N ARG A 91 12.95 -4.23 -9.57
CA ARG A 91 14.23 -3.50 -9.63
C ARG A 91 14.03 -1.98 -9.53
N LYS A 92 12.91 -1.48 -10.10
CA LYS A 92 12.58 -0.06 -10.04
C LYS A 92 12.18 0.34 -8.62
N ALA A 93 11.37 -0.48 -7.95
CA ALA A 93 10.99 -0.26 -6.56
C ALA A 93 12.22 -0.27 -5.63
N GLU A 94 13.12 -1.26 -5.77
CA GLU A 94 14.38 -1.32 -5.03
C GLU A 94 15.22 -0.05 -5.21
N HIS A 95 15.40 0.39 -6.45
CA HIS A 95 16.18 1.57 -6.76
C HIS A 95 15.56 2.86 -6.18
N GLN A 96 14.24 2.98 -6.19
CA GLN A 96 13.55 4.12 -5.59
C GLN A 96 13.67 4.12 -4.06
N LEU A 97 13.53 2.96 -3.41
CA LEU A 97 13.75 2.81 -1.98
C LEU A 97 15.19 3.17 -1.56
N ASP A 98 16.19 2.75 -2.35
CA ASP A 98 17.59 3.10 -2.10
C ASP A 98 17.86 4.62 -2.20
N LYS A 99 17.00 5.36 -2.92
CA LYS A 99 17.01 6.82 -3.01
C LYS A 99 16.20 7.52 -1.90
N GLY A 100 15.62 6.76 -0.97
CA GLY A 100 14.77 7.30 0.09
C GLY A 100 13.36 7.66 -0.36
N THR A 101 12.92 7.22 -1.55
CA THR A 101 11.55 7.41 -2.03
C THR A 101 10.62 6.42 -1.33
N VAL A 102 9.51 6.88 -0.77
CA VAL A 102 8.46 6.02 -0.23
C VAL A 102 7.70 5.36 -1.38
N ILE A 103 7.60 4.04 -1.37
CA ILE A 103 6.82 3.30 -2.38
C ILE A 103 5.45 2.95 -1.84
N ILE A 104 4.41 3.26 -2.60
CA ILE A 104 3.03 2.92 -2.28
C ILE A 104 2.55 1.87 -3.28
N PHE A 105 2.39 0.62 -2.82
CA PHE A 105 1.91 -0.47 -3.65
C PHE A 105 0.39 -0.48 -3.72
N ALA A 106 -0.14 -0.41 -4.93
CA ALA A 106 -1.56 -0.42 -5.27
C ALA A 106 -1.94 -1.64 -6.11
N ALA A 107 -3.25 -1.88 -6.24
CA ALA A 107 -3.85 -2.99 -6.97
C ALA A 107 -3.48 -4.39 -6.45
N GLY A 108 -3.07 -4.50 -5.19
CA GLY A 108 -2.78 -5.78 -4.56
C GLY A 108 -1.73 -6.60 -5.29
N THR A 109 -2.03 -7.87 -5.58
CA THR A 109 -1.18 -8.77 -6.39
C THR A 109 -1.39 -8.57 -7.91
N GLY A 110 -2.44 -7.84 -8.33
CA GLY A 110 -2.88 -7.78 -9.71
C GLY A 110 -3.79 -8.95 -10.12
N SER A 111 -4.06 -9.87 -9.21
CA SER A 111 -4.87 -11.07 -9.44
C SER A 111 -6.01 -11.16 -8.42
N PRO A 112 -7.22 -11.61 -8.85
CA PRO A 112 -8.33 -11.83 -7.92
C PRO A 112 -8.01 -12.94 -6.91
N PHE A 113 -8.85 -13.08 -5.88
CA PHE A 113 -8.79 -14.08 -4.80
C PHE A 113 -7.65 -13.90 -3.78
N PHE A 114 -6.85 -12.85 -3.87
CA PHE A 114 -5.79 -12.55 -2.92
C PHE A 114 -6.14 -11.34 -2.04
N SER A 115 -5.70 -11.39 -0.78
CA SER A 115 -5.86 -10.29 0.17
C SER A 115 -4.72 -9.26 0.04
N THR A 116 -4.93 -8.07 0.58
CA THR A 116 -3.88 -7.06 0.74
C THR A 116 -2.75 -7.55 1.65
N ASP A 117 -3.07 -8.38 2.65
CA ASP A 117 -2.07 -8.99 3.54
C ASP A 117 -1.15 -9.96 2.79
N THR A 118 -1.71 -10.75 1.86
CA THR A 118 -0.92 -11.61 0.96
C THR A 118 0.00 -10.77 0.09
N THR A 119 -0.48 -9.64 -0.42
CA THR A 119 0.34 -8.70 -1.19
C THR A 119 1.50 -8.18 -0.35
N ALA A 120 1.24 -7.76 0.89
CA ALA A 120 2.28 -7.28 1.78
C ALA A 120 3.36 -8.33 2.03
N ALA A 121 2.96 -9.57 2.33
CA ALA A 121 3.89 -10.69 2.51
C ALA A 121 4.70 -10.99 1.23
N LEU A 122 4.04 -10.97 0.06
CA LEU A 122 4.69 -11.19 -1.23
C LEU A 122 5.72 -10.10 -1.56
N ARG A 123 5.34 -8.83 -1.42
CA ARG A 123 6.27 -7.71 -1.62
C ARG A 123 7.42 -7.78 -0.66
N ALA A 124 7.13 -8.29 0.54
CA ALA A 124 8.07 -8.58 1.57
C ALA A 124 9.13 -9.60 1.16
N SER A 125 8.74 -10.73 0.73
CA SER A 125 9.64 -11.85 0.41
C SER A 125 10.49 -11.62 -0.84
N VAL A 126 10.06 -10.71 -1.71
CA VAL A 126 10.74 -10.38 -2.98
C VAL A 126 11.90 -9.40 -2.77
N HIS A 127 12.01 -8.79 -1.59
CA HIS A 127 13.12 -7.91 -1.22
C HIS A 127 14.09 -8.60 -0.24
N PRO A 128 14.95 -9.53 -0.68
CA PRO A 128 15.95 -10.16 0.18
C PRO A 128 17.13 -9.21 0.39
N ARG A 129 16.93 -8.04 0.91
CA ARG A 129 18.06 -7.16 1.21
C ARG A 129 18.24 -6.98 2.69
N ARG A 130 19.42 -7.49 3.13
CA ARG A 130 20.12 -7.17 4.37
C ARG A 130 19.20 -7.14 5.58
N ARG A 131 19.61 -7.77 6.66
CA ARG A 131 18.94 -7.64 7.96
C ARG A 131 18.30 -6.26 8.03
N PRO A 132 16.98 -6.19 8.22
CA PRO A 132 16.32 -4.91 8.39
C PRO A 132 17.09 -4.15 9.46
N PRO A 133 17.35 -2.85 9.30
CA PRO A 133 17.85 -2.08 10.41
C PRO A 133 16.91 -2.31 11.58
N PRO A 134 17.38 -2.32 12.83
CA PRO A 134 16.58 -2.72 13.99
C PRO A 134 15.28 -1.91 14.19
N HIS A 135 15.01 -0.94 13.33
CA HIS A 135 13.87 -0.01 13.40
C HIS A 135 12.96 -0.03 12.19
N ALA A 136 13.15 -0.93 11.24
CA ALA A 136 12.30 -0.97 10.07
C ALA A 136 10.89 -1.48 10.43
N ARG A 137 9.82 -0.75 10.09
CA ARG A 137 8.41 -1.12 10.34
C ARG A 137 7.61 -1.14 9.04
N VAL A 138 6.77 -2.14 8.86
CA VAL A 138 5.74 -2.13 7.80
C VAL A 138 4.47 -1.57 8.40
N ALA A 139 3.98 -0.46 7.87
CA ALA A 139 2.70 0.07 8.26
C ALA A 139 1.59 -0.71 7.55
N ARG A 140 0.72 -1.33 8.34
CA ARG A 140 -0.48 -2.02 7.87
C ARG A 140 -1.70 -1.10 7.93
N ARG A 141 -2.48 -1.15 6.85
CA ARG A 141 -3.93 -0.99 6.82
C ARG A 141 -4.51 0.41 6.93
N PHE A 142 -5.00 0.86 5.79
CA PHE A 142 -6.09 1.81 5.72
C PHE A 142 -7.42 1.03 5.63
N GLY A 143 -8.15 0.93 6.71
CA GLY A 143 -9.47 0.35 6.76
C GLY A 143 -10.01 0.51 8.18
N ASN A 144 -11.14 1.20 8.33
CA ASN A 144 -11.85 1.35 9.58
C ASN A 144 -12.39 -0.01 10.06
N ASP A 145 -11.66 -0.68 10.93
CA ASP A 145 -12.19 -1.67 11.85
C ASP A 145 -11.71 -1.31 13.26
N PRO A 146 -12.56 -0.63 14.05
CA PRO A 146 -12.21 -0.21 15.41
C PRO A 146 -12.02 -1.38 16.38
N ALA A 147 -12.35 -2.61 15.99
CA ALA A 147 -12.33 -3.79 16.86
C ALA A 147 -11.07 -4.66 16.73
N ARG A 148 -10.09 -4.30 15.86
CA ARG A 148 -8.83 -5.07 15.73
C ARG A 148 -7.63 -4.27 16.21
N PRO A 149 -6.83 -4.80 17.15
CA PRO A 149 -5.60 -4.14 17.57
C PRO A 149 -4.64 -3.96 16.38
N PRO A 150 -3.81 -2.90 16.37
CA PRO A 150 -2.85 -2.65 15.31
C PRO A 150 -1.89 -3.84 15.22
N ALA A 151 -1.96 -4.57 14.12
CA ALA A 151 -1.00 -5.62 13.85
C ALA A 151 0.34 -4.96 13.49
N THR A 152 1.29 -5.08 14.38
CA THR A 152 2.69 -4.78 14.12
C THR A 152 3.18 -5.70 13.00
N CYS A 153 3.47 -5.15 11.85
CA CYS A 153 4.11 -5.87 10.77
C CYS A 153 5.59 -5.52 10.72
N ALA A 154 6.38 -6.56 10.56
CA ALA A 154 7.82 -6.41 10.46
C ALA A 154 8.21 -5.64 9.18
N ALA A 155 9.13 -4.96 9.32
CA ALA A 155 10.01 -4.06 8.68
C ALA A 155 10.73 -4.55 7.44
N TRP A 156 11.01 -3.63 6.61
CA TRP A 156 11.91 -3.73 5.48
C TRP A 156 13.08 -2.78 5.63
#